data_69d9e5b169f7a0bef847f6e0da7a1c3a
#
_entry.id   69d9e5b169f7a0bef847f6e0da7a1c3a
#
_cell.length_a   1.000
_cell.length_b   1.000
_cell.length_c   1.000
_cell.angle_alpha   90.00
_cell.angle_beta   90.00
_cell.angle_gamma   90.00
#
_symmetry.space_group_name_H-M   'P 1'
#
loop_
_entity.id
_entity.type
_entity.pdbx_description
1 polymer ?
#
loop_
_entity_poly.entity_id
_entity_poly.type
_entity_poly.pdbx_seq_one_letter_code
_entity_poly.pdbx_strand_id
1 'polypeptide(L)'
;MRRLFFLSMLFLALHAIAKTEQVEIKGAVGKLVAVIQTPDVSIGKKMPMVILCHGFSANKEAGLLTTLPDSLSAHGMASIRFDFNGHGKSDGSFENMTVLNEIEDAKCVYNYVRQLPWVSRVAMVGHSQGGAVTAMTAAELGRNCIAAEVLLAPAGVLRDDALRGYLFGKSYNPHDLPERAPVGGNLWLGREYARVAQTLPIYETALRYKGAACIIHGSYDVVVPYTYGERFHYVIKKSQFHLLPGLDHGFSNHEKEVAHLACEFLLKMRL
;
A
#
# COMPACT_ATOMS: atom_id res chain seq x y z
N MET A 1 2.01 -64.66 -7.40
CA MET A 1 1.15 -63.47 -7.51
C MET A 1 1.43 -62.55 -6.29
N ARG A 2 2.26 -61.51 -6.47
CA ARG A 2 2.56 -60.53 -5.42
C ARG A 2 1.57 -59.39 -5.56
N ARG A 3 0.70 -59.18 -4.59
CA ARG A 3 -0.17 -57.98 -4.53
C ARG A 3 0.63 -56.81 -3.96
N LEU A 4 0.87 -55.77 -4.82
CA LEU A 4 1.33 -54.47 -4.39
C LEU A 4 0.12 -53.73 -3.76
N PHE A 5 0.24 -53.39 -2.45
CA PHE A 5 -0.64 -52.42 -1.82
C PHE A 5 -0.08 -51.02 -2.11
N PHE A 6 -0.80 -50.23 -2.91
CA PHE A 6 -0.56 -48.79 -3.01
C PHE A 6 -1.20 -48.11 -1.82
N LEU A 7 -0.38 -47.63 -0.89
CA LEU A 7 -0.80 -46.78 0.21
C LEU A 7 -0.89 -45.34 -0.33
N SER A 8 -2.10 -44.88 -0.65
CA SER A 8 -2.35 -43.48 -1.02
C SER A 8 -2.27 -42.65 0.27
N MET A 9 -1.16 -41.92 0.46
CA MET A 9 -1.08 -40.86 1.46
C MET A 9 -1.98 -39.71 1.04
N LEU A 10 -3.13 -39.60 1.69
CA LEU A 10 -4.01 -38.44 1.62
C LEU A 10 -3.33 -37.30 2.39
N PHE A 11 -2.66 -36.39 1.69
CA PHE A 11 -2.20 -35.13 2.29
C PHE A 11 -3.45 -34.28 2.57
N LEU A 12 -3.95 -34.32 3.80
CA LEU A 12 -4.82 -33.28 4.30
C LEU A 12 -3.98 -32.00 4.36
N ALA A 13 -4.17 -31.09 3.42
CA ALA A 13 -3.72 -29.72 3.55
C ALA A 13 -4.53 -29.09 4.70
N LEU A 14 -3.96 -29.06 5.90
CA LEU A 14 -4.44 -28.18 6.96
C LEU A 14 -4.33 -26.76 6.43
N HIS A 15 -5.46 -26.18 6.07
CA HIS A 15 -5.53 -24.74 5.81
C HIS A 15 -5.31 -24.06 7.17
N ALA A 16 -4.09 -23.59 7.40
CA ALA A 16 -3.77 -22.78 8.56
C ALA A 16 -4.65 -21.52 8.54
N ILE A 17 -5.52 -21.37 9.54
CA ILE A 17 -6.41 -20.20 9.65
C ILE A 17 -5.55 -19.05 10.14
N ALA A 18 -5.34 -18.04 9.29
CA ALA A 18 -4.64 -16.83 9.69
C ALA A 18 -5.37 -16.15 10.86
N LYS A 19 -4.63 -15.76 11.90
CA LYS A 19 -5.18 -15.01 13.03
C LYS A 19 -5.27 -13.53 12.66
N THR A 20 -6.43 -12.92 12.89
CA THR A 20 -6.65 -11.47 12.72
C THR A 20 -6.89 -10.80 14.07
N GLU A 21 -6.33 -9.60 14.23
CA GLU A 21 -6.47 -8.79 15.43
C GLU A 21 -6.67 -7.32 15.03
N GLN A 22 -7.72 -6.67 15.54
CA GLN A 22 -7.89 -5.24 15.39
C GLN A 22 -7.09 -4.51 16.46
N VAL A 23 -6.34 -3.49 16.07
CA VAL A 23 -5.54 -2.65 16.96
C VAL A 23 -5.80 -1.17 16.70
N GLU A 24 -5.57 -0.36 17.72
CA GLU A 24 -5.61 1.09 17.64
C GLU A 24 -4.19 1.64 17.81
N ILE A 25 -3.77 2.50 16.91
CA ILE A 25 -2.42 3.07 16.89
C ILE A 25 -2.54 4.58 17.06
N LYS A 26 -1.68 5.18 17.88
CA LYS A 26 -1.61 6.63 17.99
C LYS A 26 -1.01 7.19 16.68
N GLY A 27 -1.83 7.82 15.87
CA GLY A 27 -1.44 8.53 14.65
C GLY A 27 -1.02 9.96 14.92
N ALA A 28 -0.71 10.69 13.85
CA ALA A 28 -0.32 12.10 13.91
C ALA A 28 -1.52 13.03 14.23
N VAL A 29 -2.70 12.71 13.75
CA VAL A 29 -3.93 13.53 13.89
C VAL A 29 -4.95 12.90 14.86
N GLY A 30 -4.66 11.74 15.42
CA GLY A 30 -5.58 11.03 16.27
C GLY A 30 -5.31 9.54 16.22
N LYS A 31 -6.33 8.75 16.47
CA LYS A 31 -6.25 7.30 16.49
C LYS A 31 -6.38 6.73 15.08
N LEU A 32 -5.49 5.81 14.71
CA LEU A 32 -5.58 4.99 13.52
C LEU A 32 -6.13 3.61 13.88
N VAL A 33 -7.10 3.13 13.11
CA VAL A 33 -7.66 1.78 13.27
C VAL A 33 -7.03 0.85 12.26
N ALA A 34 -6.41 -0.21 12.75
CA ALA A 34 -5.68 -1.18 11.93
C ALA A 34 -6.12 -2.62 12.21
N VAL A 35 -5.83 -3.52 11.27
CA VAL A 35 -5.98 -4.97 11.41
C VAL A 35 -4.65 -5.63 11.12
N ILE A 36 -4.13 -6.37 12.09
CA ILE A 36 -2.99 -7.25 11.93
C ILE A 36 -3.50 -8.64 11.53
N GLN A 37 -2.87 -9.23 10.53
CA GLN A 37 -3.09 -10.62 10.15
C GLN A 37 -1.76 -11.37 10.24
N THR A 38 -1.75 -12.47 10.99
CA THR A 38 -0.55 -13.31 11.21
C THR A 38 -0.78 -14.73 10.73
N PRO A 39 0.24 -15.38 10.14
CA PRO A 39 0.20 -16.81 9.84
C PRO A 39 0.01 -17.65 11.12
N ASP A 40 -0.69 -18.76 11.02
CA ASP A 40 -0.97 -19.65 12.18
C ASP A 40 0.26 -20.45 12.66
N VAL A 41 1.37 -20.41 11.93
CA VAL A 41 2.52 -21.34 12.14
C VAL A 41 3.63 -20.82 13.04
N SER A 42 3.43 -19.76 13.86
CA SER A 42 4.58 -18.99 14.33
C SER A 42 4.69 -18.74 15.82
N ILE A 43 4.23 -19.61 16.68
CA ILE A 43 4.49 -19.44 18.12
C ILE A 43 6.02 -19.42 18.34
N GLY A 44 6.54 -18.23 18.70
CA GLY A 44 7.93 -18.03 19.09
C GLY A 44 8.92 -17.73 17.95
N LYS A 45 8.51 -17.68 16.69
CA LYS A 45 9.39 -17.29 15.56
C LYS A 45 9.17 -15.84 15.14
N LYS A 46 10.27 -15.14 14.84
CA LYS A 46 10.19 -13.82 14.18
C LYS A 46 9.78 -14.00 12.74
N MET A 47 8.90 -13.11 12.26
CA MET A 47 8.41 -13.11 10.88
C MET A 47 8.42 -11.71 10.28
N PRO A 48 8.47 -11.58 8.95
CA PRO A 48 8.34 -10.29 8.28
C PRO A 48 6.95 -9.70 8.50
N MET A 49 6.87 -8.37 8.52
CA MET A 49 5.62 -7.62 8.55
C MET A 49 5.52 -6.74 7.30
N VAL A 50 4.36 -6.76 6.64
CA VAL A 50 4.05 -5.91 5.48
C VAL A 50 3.00 -4.90 5.87
N ILE A 51 3.34 -3.61 5.79
CA ILE A 51 2.41 -2.49 6.02
C ILE A 51 1.67 -2.21 4.70
N LEU A 52 0.34 -2.17 4.74
CA LEU A 52 -0.52 -1.99 3.58
C LEU A 52 -1.21 -0.63 3.62
N CYS A 53 -0.96 0.20 2.61
CA CYS A 53 -1.45 1.56 2.46
C CYS A 53 -2.54 1.63 1.37
N HIS A 54 -3.77 2.02 1.74
CA HIS A 54 -4.89 2.14 0.80
C HIS A 54 -4.81 3.40 -0.06
N GLY A 55 -5.59 3.45 -1.13
CA GLY A 55 -5.68 4.60 -2.04
C GLY A 55 -6.63 5.70 -1.55
N PHE A 56 -6.73 6.77 -2.34
CA PHE A 56 -7.61 7.90 -2.11
C PHE A 56 -9.05 7.46 -1.88
N SER A 57 -9.73 8.03 -0.89
CA SER A 57 -11.11 7.75 -0.47
C SER A 57 -11.44 6.27 -0.20
N ALA A 58 -10.43 5.40 -0.15
CA ALA A 58 -10.58 4.01 0.21
C ALA A 58 -10.47 3.80 1.74
N ASN A 59 -10.31 2.57 2.15
CA ASN A 59 -10.07 2.19 3.54
C ASN A 59 -9.37 0.82 3.59
N LYS A 60 -8.99 0.36 4.77
CA LYS A 60 -8.29 -0.92 4.98
C LYS A 60 -9.05 -2.17 4.51
N GLU A 61 -10.36 -2.06 4.25
CA GLU A 61 -11.18 -3.19 3.74
C GLU A 61 -11.38 -3.12 2.22
N ALA A 62 -10.64 -2.26 1.51
CA ALA A 62 -10.79 -2.10 0.05
C ALA A 62 -9.99 -3.14 -0.74
N GLY A 63 -10.66 -3.82 -1.67
CA GLY A 63 -10.11 -4.62 -2.76
C GLY A 63 -8.81 -5.38 -2.45
N LEU A 64 -7.72 -4.98 -3.06
CA LEU A 64 -6.39 -5.58 -2.88
C LEU A 64 -5.92 -5.67 -1.42
N LEU A 65 -6.33 -4.74 -0.55
CA LEU A 65 -5.91 -4.74 0.85
C LEU A 65 -6.55 -5.87 1.67
N THR A 66 -7.57 -6.53 1.16
CA THR A 66 -8.14 -7.74 1.76
C THR A 66 -7.62 -9.02 1.12
N THR A 67 -7.20 -8.97 -0.15
CA THR A 67 -6.64 -10.13 -0.86
C THR A 67 -5.16 -10.37 -0.53
N LEU A 68 -4.37 -9.30 -0.42
CA LEU A 68 -2.92 -9.35 -0.08
C LEU A 68 -2.64 -10.06 1.26
N PRO A 69 -3.35 -9.78 2.37
CA PRO A 69 -3.10 -10.42 3.66
C PRO A 69 -3.16 -11.94 3.61
N ASP A 70 -4.12 -12.51 2.89
CA ASP A 70 -4.24 -13.97 2.77
C ASP A 70 -3.06 -14.56 2.00
N SER A 71 -2.67 -13.92 0.89
CA SER A 71 -1.50 -14.32 0.10
C SER A 71 -0.20 -14.21 0.91
N LEU A 72 0.00 -13.12 1.66
CA LEU A 72 1.16 -12.92 2.54
C LEU A 72 1.21 -13.97 3.65
N SER A 73 0.07 -14.21 4.31
CA SER A 73 -0.04 -15.21 5.39
C SER A 73 0.28 -16.61 4.91
N ALA A 74 -0.19 -17.01 3.73
CA ALA A 74 0.13 -18.30 3.12
C ALA A 74 1.64 -18.50 2.88
N HIS A 75 2.41 -17.41 2.80
CA HIS A 75 3.86 -17.42 2.63
C HIS A 75 4.65 -17.07 3.90
N GLY A 76 4.02 -17.12 5.08
CA GLY A 76 4.67 -16.90 6.36
C GLY A 76 4.99 -15.45 6.69
N MET A 77 4.38 -14.50 6.02
CA MET A 77 4.50 -13.05 6.26
C MET A 77 3.26 -12.52 6.95
N ALA A 78 3.45 -11.77 8.04
CA ALA A 78 2.38 -11.01 8.66
C ALA A 78 2.08 -9.74 7.86
N SER A 79 0.88 -9.20 8.02
CA SER A 79 0.50 -7.92 7.44
C SER A 79 -0.25 -7.05 8.43
N ILE A 80 -0.18 -5.75 8.23
CA ILE A 80 -1.00 -4.75 8.90
C ILE A 80 -1.59 -3.81 7.86
N ARG A 81 -2.93 -3.76 7.78
CA ARG A 81 -3.67 -2.79 7.00
C ARG A 81 -4.39 -1.82 7.93
N PHE A 82 -4.42 -0.57 7.59
CA PHE A 82 -4.97 0.47 8.47
C PHE A 82 -5.72 1.52 7.66
N ASP A 83 -6.60 2.24 8.32
CA ASP A 83 -7.24 3.41 7.75
C ASP A 83 -6.37 4.65 8.03
N PHE A 84 -6.03 5.42 7.01
CA PHE A 84 -5.40 6.74 7.18
C PHE A 84 -6.33 7.69 7.95
N ASN A 85 -5.79 8.76 8.51
CA ASN A 85 -6.60 9.80 9.16
C ASN A 85 -7.71 10.31 8.21
N GLY A 86 -8.90 10.56 8.75
CA GLY A 86 -10.07 10.97 7.98
C GLY A 86 -10.70 9.89 7.12
N HIS A 87 -10.20 8.65 7.17
CA HIS A 87 -10.73 7.51 6.42
C HIS A 87 -11.27 6.41 7.35
N GLY A 88 -12.21 5.64 6.84
CA GLY A 88 -12.72 4.44 7.49
C GLY A 88 -13.16 4.64 8.94
N LYS A 89 -12.45 4.02 9.88
CA LYS A 89 -12.71 4.08 11.33
C LYS A 89 -11.65 4.87 12.11
N SER A 90 -10.66 5.43 11.42
CA SER A 90 -9.65 6.29 12.03
C SER A 90 -10.18 7.68 12.31
N ASP A 91 -9.58 8.36 13.29
CA ASP A 91 -9.93 9.73 13.63
C ASP A 91 -9.54 10.71 12.52
N GLY A 92 -9.99 11.96 12.67
CA GLY A 92 -9.76 13.01 11.68
C GLY A 92 -10.95 13.22 10.75
N SER A 93 -10.76 14.09 9.79
CA SER A 93 -11.77 14.41 8.77
C SER A 93 -11.15 14.22 7.39
N PHE A 94 -11.88 13.58 6.49
CA PHE A 94 -11.47 13.42 5.09
C PHE A 94 -11.19 14.77 4.42
N GLU A 95 -11.95 15.81 4.77
CA GLU A 95 -11.75 17.17 4.27
C GLU A 95 -10.37 17.74 4.62
N ASN A 96 -9.82 17.35 5.77
CA ASN A 96 -8.54 17.86 6.28
C ASN A 96 -7.34 16.95 5.97
N MET A 97 -7.56 15.81 5.31
CA MET A 97 -6.45 14.93 4.97
C MET A 97 -5.54 15.53 3.91
N THR A 98 -4.28 15.20 3.97
CA THR A 98 -3.27 15.50 2.95
C THR A 98 -2.33 14.33 2.78
N VAL A 99 -1.62 14.24 1.67
CA VAL A 99 -0.60 13.20 1.44
C VAL A 99 0.51 13.26 2.51
N LEU A 100 0.85 14.46 3.00
CA LEU A 100 1.84 14.59 4.09
C LEU A 100 1.33 14.00 5.41
N ASN A 101 0.05 14.18 5.74
CA ASN A 101 -0.54 13.57 6.93
C ASN A 101 -0.55 12.04 6.82
N GLU A 102 -0.84 11.51 5.63
CA GLU A 102 -0.82 10.06 5.38
C GLU A 102 0.61 9.47 5.47
N ILE A 103 1.64 10.22 5.06
CA ILE A 103 3.04 9.83 5.27
C ILE A 103 3.35 9.74 6.77
N GLU A 104 2.91 10.72 7.57
CA GLU A 104 3.11 10.68 9.02
C GLU A 104 2.33 9.53 9.68
N ASP A 105 1.11 9.24 9.24
CA ASP A 105 0.35 8.06 9.70
C ASP A 105 1.09 6.76 9.37
N ALA A 106 1.61 6.61 8.15
CA ALA A 106 2.38 5.44 7.75
C ALA A 106 3.66 5.27 8.62
N LYS A 107 4.32 6.37 9.01
CA LYS A 107 5.43 6.35 9.96
C LYS A 107 4.99 5.95 11.37
N CYS A 108 3.82 6.40 11.82
CA CYS A 108 3.26 5.99 13.11
C CYS A 108 2.99 4.47 13.13
N VAL A 109 2.42 3.92 12.05
CA VAL A 109 2.22 2.48 11.89
C VAL A 109 3.55 1.73 11.86
N TYR A 110 4.56 2.22 11.13
CA TYR A 110 5.90 1.65 11.16
C TYR A 110 6.49 1.65 12.59
N ASN A 111 6.38 2.75 13.32
CA ASN A 111 6.87 2.85 14.70
C ASN A 111 6.16 1.88 15.65
N TYR A 112 4.88 1.64 15.46
CA TYR A 112 4.15 0.61 16.19
C TYR A 112 4.65 -0.79 15.85
N VAL A 113 4.75 -1.13 14.57
CA VAL A 113 5.16 -2.44 14.06
C VAL A 113 6.57 -2.82 14.54
N ARG A 114 7.53 -1.88 14.49
CA ARG A 114 8.91 -2.15 14.91
C ARG A 114 9.06 -2.46 16.40
N GLN A 115 8.07 -2.15 17.22
CA GLN A 115 8.06 -2.47 18.66
C GLN A 115 7.52 -3.88 18.94
N LEU A 116 6.90 -4.53 17.98
CA LEU A 116 6.41 -5.90 18.12
C LEU A 116 7.59 -6.88 18.15
N PRO A 117 7.80 -7.64 19.26
CA PRO A 117 9.04 -8.41 19.45
C PRO A 117 9.22 -9.55 18.47
N TRP A 118 8.14 -9.96 17.81
CA TRP A 118 8.13 -11.04 16.83
C TRP A 118 8.32 -10.57 15.39
N VAL A 119 8.39 -9.26 15.15
CA VAL A 119 8.66 -8.73 13.80
C VAL A 119 10.16 -8.79 13.52
N SER A 120 10.53 -9.39 12.37
CA SER A 120 11.93 -9.50 11.93
C SER A 120 12.35 -8.34 11.05
N ARG A 121 11.58 -8.06 10.02
CA ARG A 121 11.83 -7.02 9.00
C ARG A 121 10.48 -6.43 8.55
N VAL A 122 10.53 -5.21 8.04
CA VAL A 122 9.32 -4.51 7.57
C VAL A 122 9.45 -4.22 6.08
N ALA A 123 8.37 -4.48 5.34
CA ALA A 123 8.15 -4.03 3.97
C ALA A 123 6.87 -3.19 3.92
N MET A 124 6.69 -2.47 2.83
CA MET A 124 5.47 -1.68 2.58
C MET A 124 4.88 -2.02 1.22
N VAL A 125 3.56 -2.03 1.14
CA VAL A 125 2.80 -2.14 -0.11
C VAL A 125 1.76 -1.02 -0.13
N GLY A 126 1.66 -0.29 -1.22
CA GLY A 126 0.65 0.76 -1.34
C GLY A 126 -0.02 0.79 -2.70
N HIS A 127 -1.32 1.05 -2.72
CA HIS A 127 -2.10 1.19 -3.93
C HIS A 127 -2.44 2.66 -4.19
N SER A 128 -2.32 3.11 -5.45
CA SER A 128 -2.74 4.44 -5.88
C SER A 128 -2.07 5.56 -5.07
N GLN A 129 -2.81 6.44 -4.39
CA GLN A 129 -2.27 7.44 -3.46
C GLN A 129 -1.43 6.79 -2.36
N GLY A 130 -1.90 5.65 -1.79
CA GLY A 130 -1.11 4.87 -0.84
C GLY A 130 0.20 4.35 -1.42
N GLY A 131 0.28 4.16 -2.75
CA GLY A 131 1.53 3.85 -3.46
C GLY A 131 2.51 5.01 -3.45
N ALA A 132 2.04 6.24 -3.68
CA ALA A 132 2.86 7.44 -3.56
C ALA A 132 3.32 7.67 -2.11
N VAL A 133 2.41 7.51 -1.13
CA VAL A 133 2.72 7.55 0.31
C VAL A 133 3.78 6.51 0.67
N THR A 134 3.63 5.26 0.18
CA THR A 134 4.59 4.18 0.41
C THR A 134 5.97 4.54 -0.12
N ALA A 135 6.08 5.00 -1.37
CA ALA A 135 7.37 5.36 -1.98
C ALA A 135 8.07 6.50 -1.22
N MET A 136 7.31 7.51 -0.80
CA MET A 136 7.87 8.65 -0.04
C MET A 136 8.25 8.23 1.38
N THR A 137 7.40 7.50 2.08
CA THR A 137 7.67 7.00 3.45
C THR A 137 8.89 6.08 3.48
N ALA A 138 8.97 5.12 2.54
CA ALA A 138 10.12 4.21 2.46
C ALA A 138 11.42 4.93 2.17
N ALA A 139 11.39 5.99 1.34
CA ALA A 139 12.56 6.82 1.06
C ALA A 139 13.01 7.65 2.27
N GLU A 140 12.07 8.17 3.06
CA GLU A 140 12.38 8.96 4.26
C GLU A 140 12.90 8.09 5.42
N LEU A 141 12.31 6.91 5.64
CA LEU A 141 12.77 5.96 6.66
C LEU A 141 14.05 5.22 6.24
N GLY A 142 14.24 5.02 4.95
CA GLY A 142 15.39 4.36 4.37
C GLY A 142 15.33 2.81 4.44
N ARG A 143 16.20 2.16 3.64
CA ARG A 143 16.20 0.71 3.44
C ARG A 143 16.45 -0.13 4.71
N ASN A 144 17.04 0.45 5.74
CA ASN A 144 17.29 -0.26 7.00
C ASN A 144 16.00 -0.38 7.83
N CYS A 145 15.04 0.51 7.61
CA CYS A 145 13.72 0.49 8.21
C CYS A 145 12.73 -0.28 7.31
N ILE A 146 12.68 0.10 6.03
CA ILE A 146 11.81 -0.54 5.04
C ILE A 146 12.70 -1.33 4.07
N ALA A 147 12.68 -2.65 4.21
CA ALA A 147 13.58 -3.54 3.47
C ALA A 147 13.22 -3.65 1.97
N ALA A 148 11.93 -3.58 1.66
CA ALA A 148 11.39 -3.61 0.31
C ALA A 148 10.06 -2.87 0.24
N GLU A 149 9.68 -2.41 -0.95
CA GLU A 149 8.37 -1.80 -1.20
C GLU A 149 7.73 -2.37 -2.48
N VAL A 150 6.40 -2.42 -2.49
CA VAL A 150 5.60 -2.73 -3.69
C VAL A 150 4.64 -1.58 -3.94
N LEU A 151 4.68 -1.04 -5.14
CA LEU A 151 3.88 0.10 -5.58
C LEU A 151 2.86 -0.37 -6.62
N LEU A 152 1.60 -0.38 -6.25
CA LEU A 152 0.49 -0.85 -7.07
C LEU A 152 -0.21 0.37 -7.68
N ALA A 153 -0.11 0.56 -9.00
CA ALA A 153 -0.64 1.72 -9.72
C ALA A 153 -0.37 3.05 -8.98
N PRO A 154 0.90 3.35 -8.60
CA PRO A 154 1.22 4.44 -7.69
C PRO A 154 0.86 5.81 -8.29
N ALA A 155 0.15 6.63 -7.52
CA ALA A 155 -0.40 7.90 -7.98
C ALA A 155 0.66 9.02 -8.09
N GLY A 156 1.64 8.84 -8.98
CA GLY A 156 2.60 9.89 -9.34
C GLY A 156 1.98 11.11 -10.02
N VAL A 157 0.72 10.99 -10.45
CA VAL A 157 -0.06 12.04 -11.12
C VAL A 157 -0.49 13.19 -10.19
N LEU A 158 -0.51 12.97 -8.88
CA LEU A 158 -1.08 13.90 -7.87
C LEU A 158 -0.59 15.33 -8.02
N ARG A 159 0.73 15.51 -8.21
CA ARG A 159 1.32 16.85 -8.40
C ARG A 159 0.92 17.47 -9.72
N ASP A 160 0.95 16.71 -10.80
CA ASP A 160 0.62 17.20 -12.13
C ASP A 160 -0.85 17.60 -12.21
N ASP A 161 -1.75 16.82 -11.62
CA ASP A 161 -3.17 17.14 -11.55
C ASP A 161 -3.42 18.40 -10.70
N ALA A 162 -2.79 18.51 -9.54
CA ALA A 162 -2.93 19.67 -8.69
C ALA A 162 -2.43 20.96 -9.37
N LEU A 163 -1.33 20.90 -10.15
CA LEU A 163 -0.81 22.03 -10.91
C LEU A 163 -1.70 22.42 -12.09
N ARG A 164 -2.42 21.47 -12.68
CA ARG A 164 -3.41 21.72 -13.75
C ARG A 164 -4.75 22.22 -13.21
N GLY A 165 -4.97 22.17 -11.89
CA GLY A 165 -6.27 22.45 -11.29
C GLY A 165 -7.30 21.37 -11.58
N TYR A 166 -6.87 20.12 -11.54
CA TYR A 166 -7.72 18.95 -11.73
C TYR A 166 -7.71 18.07 -10.47
N LEU A 167 -8.88 17.56 -10.07
CA LEU A 167 -9.02 16.69 -8.93
C LEU A 167 -10.21 15.75 -9.14
N PHE A 168 -9.95 14.48 -9.41
CA PHE A 168 -10.95 13.42 -9.56
C PHE A 168 -12.16 13.80 -10.42
N GLY A 169 -11.90 14.25 -11.65
CA GLY A 169 -12.96 14.65 -12.59
C GLY A 169 -13.51 16.05 -12.39
N LYS A 170 -12.98 16.83 -11.44
CA LYS A 170 -13.36 18.22 -11.19
C LYS A 170 -12.21 19.15 -11.50
N SER A 171 -12.52 20.29 -12.13
CA SER A 171 -11.55 21.35 -12.40
C SER A 171 -11.73 22.50 -11.42
N TYR A 172 -10.62 23.13 -11.05
CA TYR A 172 -10.58 24.33 -10.23
C TYR A 172 -9.45 25.25 -10.70
N ASN A 173 -9.44 26.50 -10.24
CA ASN A 173 -8.32 27.40 -10.53
C ASN A 173 -7.11 27.06 -9.66
N PRO A 174 -5.98 26.58 -10.23
CA PRO A 174 -4.81 26.19 -9.43
C PRO A 174 -4.07 27.38 -8.80
N HIS A 175 -4.32 28.60 -9.29
CA HIS A 175 -3.73 29.83 -8.76
C HIS A 175 -4.62 30.52 -7.72
N ASP A 176 -5.89 30.13 -7.64
CA ASP A 176 -6.84 30.60 -6.65
C ASP A 176 -7.63 29.41 -6.13
N LEU A 177 -7.01 28.67 -5.21
CA LEU A 177 -7.55 27.41 -4.70
C LEU A 177 -8.86 27.67 -3.93
N PRO A 178 -9.94 26.96 -4.26
CA PRO A 178 -11.18 27.03 -3.50
C PRO A 178 -10.94 26.58 -2.04
N GLU A 179 -11.74 27.08 -1.11
CA GLU A 179 -11.64 26.67 0.29
C GLU A 179 -11.81 25.15 0.47
N ARG A 180 -12.70 24.57 -0.33
CA ARG A 180 -12.89 23.12 -0.46
C ARG A 180 -13.40 22.77 -1.86
N ALA A 181 -13.14 21.54 -2.30
CA ALA A 181 -13.60 21.01 -3.59
C ALA A 181 -14.33 19.68 -3.42
N PRO A 182 -15.45 19.45 -4.12
CA PRO A 182 -16.11 18.13 -4.12
C PRO A 182 -15.28 17.13 -4.93
N VAL A 183 -15.16 15.91 -4.42
CA VAL A 183 -14.36 14.84 -5.07
C VAL A 183 -15.17 13.61 -5.47
N GLY A 184 -16.46 13.69 -5.37
CA GLY A 184 -17.41 12.62 -5.67
C GLY A 184 -18.15 12.11 -4.44
N GLY A 185 -19.32 11.53 -4.65
CA GLY A 185 -20.24 11.21 -3.56
C GLY A 185 -20.55 12.45 -2.71
N ASN A 186 -20.48 12.32 -1.41
CA ASN A 186 -20.63 13.42 -0.46
C ASN A 186 -19.28 13.85 0.15
N LEU A 187 -18.15 13.52 -0.51
CA LEU A 187 -16.82 13.82 0.01
C LEU A 187 -16.34 15.18 -0.49
N TRP A 188 -15.68 15.89 0.39
CA TRP A 188 -15.06 17.18 0.13
C TRP A 188 -13.59 17.15 0.56
N LEU A 189 -12.72 17.80 -0.21
CA LEU A 189 -11.34 18.07 0.17
C LEU A 189 -11.12 19.54 0.44
N GLY A 190 -10.45 19.85 1.53
CA GLY A 190 -10.03 21.20 1.86
C GLY A 190 -8.90 21.70 0.94
N ARG A 191 -8.75 23.02 0.88
CA ARG A 191 -7.70 23.73 0.13
C ARG A 191 -6.30 23.15 0.35
N GLU A 192 -6.03 22.71 1.57
CA GLU A 192 -4.71 22.23 1.98
C GLU A 192 -4.26 20.99 1.20
N TYR A 193 -5.17 20.11 0.82
CA TYR A 193 -4.83 18.96 -0.03
C TYR A 193 -4.23 19.39 -1.34
N ALA A 194 -4.91 20.30 -2.07
CA ALA A 194 -4.42 20.80 -3.36
C ALA A 194 -3.09 21.58 -3.20
N ARG A 195 -2.98 22.41 -2.16
CA ARG A 195 -1.77 23.17 -1.86
C ARG A 195 -0.56 22.27 -1.60
N VAL A 196 -0.73 21.22 -0.80
CA VAL A 196 0.30 20.22 -0.53
C VAL A 196 0.65 19.47 -1.82
N ALA A 197 -0.36 19.00 -2.57
CA ALA A 197 -0.14 18.23 -3.78
C ALA A 197 0.65 19.02 -4.84
N GLN A 198 0.40 20.33 -5.01
CA GLN A 198 1.14 21.20 -5.96
C GLN A 198 2.66 21.20 -5.72
N THR A 199 3.10 21.02 -4.49
CA THR A 199 4.52 21.11 -4.11
C THR A 199 5.12 19.74 -3.74
N LEU A 200 4.36 18.66 -3.85
CA LEU A 200 4.76 17.32 -3.37
C LEU A 200 5.94 16.77 -4.19
N PRO A 201 7.13 16.56 -3.60
CA PRO A 201 8.32 16.09 -4.31
C PRO A 201 8.32 14.55 -4.44
N ILE A 202 7.33 13.97 -5.12
CA ILE A 202 7.09 12.53 -5.16
C ILE A 202 8.32 11.76 -5.66
N TYR A 203 8.77 12.07 -6.87
CA TYR A 203 9.87 11.36 -7.51
C TYR A 203 11.24 11.76 -6.96
N GLU A 204 11.39 13.02 -6.58
CA GLU A 204 12.59 13.55 -5.92
C GLU A 204 12.82 12.87 -4.57
N THR A 205 11.74 12.50 -3.87
CA THR A 205 11.80 11.72 -2.63
C THR A 205 12.06 10.25 -2.93
N ALA A 206 11.27 9.64 -3.83
CA ALA A 206 11.42 8.23 -4.20
C ALA A 206 12.83 7.86 -4.71
N LEU A 207 13.50 8.76 -5.43
CA LEU A 207 14.89 8.61 -5.90
C LEU A 207 15.88 8.31 -4.75
N ARG A 208 15.58 8.75 -3.54
CA ARG A 208 16.45 8.54 -2.36
C ARG A 208 16.34 7.15 -1.79
N TYR A 209 15.29 6.39 -2.13
CA TYR A 209 15.13 5.02 -1.66
C TYR A 209 16.21 4.10 -2.25
N LYS A 210 16.89 3.35 -1.39
CA LYS A 210 18.02 2.45 -1.76
C LYS A 210 17.69 0.97 -1.53
N GLY A 211 16.46 0.66 -1.11
CA GLY A 211 15.95 -0.69 -1.00
C GLY A 211 15.47 -1.25 -2.35
N ALA A 212 14.93 -2.45 -2.32
CA ALA A 212 14.33 -3.08 -3.50
C ALA A 212 12.87 -2.63 -3.65
N ALA A 213 12.43 -2.37 -4.87
CA ALA A 213 11.06 -1.98 -5.19
C ALA A 213 10.48 -2.85 -6.30
N CYS A 214 9.16 -3.08 -6.24
CA CYS A 214 8.39 -3.67 -7.32
C CYS A 214 7.25 -2.72 -7.67
N ILE A 215 7.16 -2.32 -8.92
CA ILE A 215 6.07 -1.49 -9.42
C ILE A 215 5.18 -2.37 -10.31
N ILE A 216 3.89 -2.43 -10.02
CA ILE A 216 2.90 -3.17 -10.79
C ILE A 216 1.83 -2.19 -11.27
N HIS A 217 1.55 -2.16 -12.58
CA HIS A 217 0.62 -1.21 -13.17
C HIS A 217 -0.21 -1.85 -14.28
N GLY A 218 -1.49 -1.49 -14.34
CA GLY A 218 -2.35 -1.91 -15.43
C GLY A 218 -2.15 -1.02 -16.67
N SER A 219 -2.08 -1.63 -17.87
CA SER A 219 -1.88 -0.84 -19.09
C SER A 219 -3.14 -0.05 -19.52
N TYR A 220 -4.30 -0.39 -18.97
CA TYR A 220 -5.58 0.28 -19.22
C TYR A 220 -6.03 1.15 -18.03
N ASP A 221 -5.08 1.59 -17.22
CA ASP A 221 -5.33 2.50 -16.11
C ASP A 221 -5.61 3.92 -16.63
N VAL A 222 -6.89 4.31 -16.55
CA VAL A 222 -7.36 5.65 -16.97
C VAL A 222 -7.38 6.67 -15.81
N VAL A 223 -7.11 6.23 -14.59
CA VAL A 223 -7.05 7.09 -13.39
C VAL A 223 -5.63 7.60 -13.19
N VAL A 224 -4.66 6.69 -13.21
CA VAL A 224 -3.24 6.98 -13.15
C VAL A 224 -2.58 6.34 -14.37
N PRO A 225 -2.27 7.07 -15.44
CA PRO A 225 -1.56 6.51 -16.59
C PRO A 225 -0.30 5.73 -16.18
N TYR A 226 -0.10 4.54 -16.73
CA TYR A 226 1.00 3.65 -16.33
C TYR A 226 2.39 4.27 -16.47
N THR A 227 2.53 5.31 -17.31
CA THR A 227 3.79 6.07 -17.46
C THR A 227 4.27 6.72 -16.16
N TYR A 228 3.36 6.99 -15.20
CA TYR A 228 3.75 7.41 -13.86
C TYR A 228 4.38 6.26 -13.06
N GLY A 229 3.94 5.02 -13.25
CA GLY A 229 4.59 3.83 -12.71
C GLY A 229 5.97 3.59 -13.32
N GLU A 230 6.11 3.74 -14.65
CA GLU A 230 7.42 3.67 -15.32
C GLU A 230 8.40 4.71 -14.78
N ARG A 231 7.92 5.92 -14.45
CA ARG A 231 8.75 6.96 -13.86
C ARG A 231 9.26 6.58 -12.46
N PHE A 232 8.45 5.90 -11.61
CA PHE A 232 8.94 5.33 -10.35
C PHE A 232 10.04 4.29 -10.62
N HIS A 233 9.84 3.40 -11.58
CA HIS A 233 10.87 2.42 -11.98
C HIS A 233 12.15 3.11 -12.44
N TYR A 234 12.05 4.18 -13.20
CA TYR A 234 13.21 4.93 -13.67
C TYR A 234 14.02 5.57 -12.54
N VAL A 235 13.35 6.15 -11.53
CA VAL A 235 14.04 6.85 -10.43
C VAL A 235 14.52 5.91 -9.32
N ILE A 236 13.82 4.81 -9.03
CA ILE A 236 14.20 3.83 -8.01
C ILE A 236 15.13 2.79 -8.63
N LYS A 237 16.43 2.94 -8.41
CA LYS A 237 17.47 2.17 -9.13
C LYS A 237 17.41 0.64 -8.97
N LYS A 238 16.86 0.14 -7.86
CA LYS A 238 16.71 -1.30 -7.57
C LYS A 238 15.26 -1.74 -7.67
N SER A 239 14.64 -1.49 -8.81
CA SER A 239 13.24 -1.80 -9.01
C SER A 239 12.98 -2.76 -10.16
N GLN A 240 11.83 -3.43 -10.09
CA GLN A 240 11.21 -4.20 -11.16
C GLN A 240 9.92 -3.48 -11.57
N PHE A 241 9.57 -3.53 -12.84
CA PHE A 241 8.33 -2.98 -13.37
C PHE A 241 7.54 -4.05 -14.10
N HIS A 242 6.29 -4.24 -13.69
CA HIS A 242 5.34 -5.15 -14.30
C HIS A 242 4.16 -4.35 -14.87
N LEU A 243 4.11 -4.23 -16.19
CA LEU A 243 2.97 -3.69 -16.90
C LEU A 243 2.02 -4.84 -17.26
N LEU A 244 0.83 -4.83 -16.67
CA LEU A 244 -0.17 -5.87 -16.86
C LEU A 244 -1.15 -5.47 -17.96
N PRO A 245 -1.15 -6.20 -19.10
CA PRO A 245 -1.96 -5.82 -20.26
C PRO A 245 -3.46 -5.82 -19.96
N GLY A 246 -4.15 -4.74 -20.32
CA GLY A 246 -5.61 -4.62 -20.23
C GLY A 246 -6.17 -4.38 -18.81
N LEU A 247 -5.34 -4.39 -17.77
CA LEU A 247 -5.82 -4.19 -16.41
C LEU A 247 -6.05 -2.68 -16.13
N ASP A 248 -7.10 -2.42 -15.35
CA ASP A 248 -7.50 -1.09 -14.90
C ASP A 248 -6.76 -0.65 -13.62
N HIS A 249 -7.09 0.53 -13.10
CA HIS A 249 -6.50 1.11 -11.88
C HIS A 249 -6.70 0.26 -10.63
N GLY A 250 -7.85 -0.40 -10.49
CA GLY A 250 -8.20 -1.24 -9.34
C GLY A 250 -7.73 -2.69 -9.47
N PHE A 251 -7.18 -3.07 -10.65
CA PHE A 251 -6.89 -4.46 -11.01
C PHE A 251 -8.12 -5.36 -10.90
N SER A 252 -9.27 -4.85 -11.31
CA SER A 252 -10.58 -5.49 -11.17
C SER A 252 -10.58 -6.93 -11.72
N ASN A 253 -11.04 -7.86 -10.89
CA ASN A 253 -11.05 -9.32 -11.15
C ASN A 253 -9.65 -9.97 -11.28
N HIS A 254 -8.56 -9.25 -11.04
CA HIS A 254 -7.17 -9.73 -11.08
C HIS A 254 -6.42 -9.52 -9.76
N GLU A 255 -7.14 -9.22 -8.67
CA GLU A 255 -6.54 -8.91 -7.36
C GLU A 255 -5.65 -10.05 -6.85
N LYS A 256 -6.02 -11.30 -7.11
CA LYS A 256 -5.23 -12.48 -6.74
C LYS A 256 -3.93 -12.60 -7.54
N GLU A 257 -3.96 -12.29 -8.83
CA GLU A 257 -2.78 -12.28 -9.68
C GLU A 257 -1.78 -11.21 -9.22
N VAL A 258 -2.26 -10.00 -8.97
CA VAL A 258 -1.45 -8.89 -8.47
C VAL A 258 -0.89 -9.18 -7.07
N ALA A 259 -1.71 -9.76 -6.18
CA ALA A 259 -1.26 -10.19 -4.86
C ALA A 259 -0.16 -11.25 -4.94
N HIS A 260 -0.30 -12.21 -5.87
CA HIS A 260 0.73 -13.24 -6.11
C HIS A 260 2.05 -12.63 -6.58
N LEU A 261 2.04 -11.74 -7.56
CA LEU A 261 3.25 -11.03 -8.04
C LEU A 261 3.93 -10.23 -6.93
N ALA A 262 3.15 -9.52 -6.12
CA ALA A 262 3.66 -8.78 -4.98
C ALA A 262 4.33 -9.71 -3.95
N CYS A 263 3.68 -10.84 -3.61
CA CYS A 263 4.21 -11.83 -2.68
C CYS A 263 5.48 -12.49 -3.21
N GLU A 264 5.52 -12.90 -4.48
CA GLU A 264 6.72 -13.47 -5.10
C GLU A 264 7.93 -12.53 -5.03
N PHE A 265 7.70 -11.23 -5.30
CA PHE A 265 8.76 -10.24 -5.15
C PHE A 265 9.26 -10.17 -3.70
N LEU A 266 8.36 -10.04 -2.72
CA LEU A 266 8.70 -9.94 -1.30
C LEU A 266 9.45 -11.18 -0.80
N LEU A 267 9.07 -12.38 -1.23
CA LEU A 267 9.77 -13.64 -0.91
C LEU A 267 11.21 -13.63 -1.43
N LYS A 268 11.44 -13.16 -2.66
CA LYS A 268 12.79 -13.04 -3.25
C LYS A 268 13.68 -12.09 -2.47
N MET A 269 13.10 -11.11 -1.76
CA MET A 269 13.84 -10.15 -0.92
C MET A 269 14.27 -10.74 0.44
N ARG A 270 13.86 -11.98 0.77
CA ARG A 270 14.19 -12.66 2.03
C ARG A 270 13.92 -11.77 3.25
N LEU A 271 12.69 -11.25 3.32
CA LEU A 271 12.23 -10.41 4.42
C LEU A 271 12.33 -11.09 5.78
#